data_be422dcf4f9a9d83d2757340695244b1
#
_entry.id   be422dcf4f9a9d83d2757340695244b1
#
_cell.length_a   1.000
_cell.length_b   1.000
_cell.length_c   1.000
_cell.angle_alpha   90.00
_cell.angle_beta   90.00
_cell.angle_gamma   90.00
#
_symmetry.space_group_name_H-M   'P 1'
#
loop_
_entity.id
_entity.type
_entity.pdbx_description
1 polymer ?
#
loop_
_entity_poly.entity_id
_entity_poly.type
_entity_poly.pdbx_seq_one_letter_code
_entity_poly.pdbx_strand_id
1 'polypeptide(L)'
;MTGSDGKVRVAMIGAGVMSNRVHYPSLASFEDVEIAAICDIDTERLRVTADQYAVEKRYLDYRTMVEEIAPDAVYAIGQPHIFYDIWTWCLEQGQNLYIEKPMGITLHHARSLAHLAEKHGCITQVSFQRRSTPLVSKLHAACLQRGPIVHAVCRFYKCAMDPYLEARDHMMDDGVHAIDTLRWMCGGEVVNVHSVVKRVGVPDINFFSALLEFDNGATGLMINSWTSGRRIFDVEMHAPGICAEAEHEGTGTLYIDGDTQGVTYDTREVAGSDAFHTYGGFESKNREFIDCLKAGTLPGSHFGDAVKTMEVAETILAQATLKGI
;
A
#
# COMPACT_ATOMS: atom_id res chain seq x y z
N MET A 1 6.89 2.97 -23.88
CA MET A 1 7.13 2.21 -25.13
C MET A 1 6.99 0.74 -24.78
N THR A 2 6.00 0.05 -25.31
CA THR A 2 5.82 -1.40 -25.08
C THR A 2 6.86 -2.17 -25.91
N GLY A 3 7.35 -3.31 -25.39
CA GLY A 3 8.23 -4.22 -26.13
C GLY A 3 7.64 -4.67 -27.49
N SER A 4 8.42 -5.34 -28.33
CA SER A 4 8.02 -5.75 -29.68
C SER A 4 6.71 -6.54 -29.76
N ASP A 5 6.27 -7.13 -28.66
CA ASP A 5 5.07 -7.98 -28.54
C ASP A 5 3.89 -7.27 -27.84
N GLY A 6 3.99 -5.96 -27.58
CA GLY A 6 2.92 -5.20 -26.93
C GLY A 6 2.79 -5.41 -25.42
N LYS A 7 3.69 -6.22 -24.80
CA LYS A 7 3.72 -6.46 -23.36
C LYS A 7 4.49 -5.35 -22.62
N VAL A 8 4.06 -5.06 -21.40
CA VAL A 8 4.83 -4.22 -20.45
C VAL A 8 5.95 -5.08 -19.87
N ARG A 9 7.20 -4.65 -20.06
CA ARG A 9 8.39 -5.33 -19.57
C ARG A 9 8.78 -4.79 -18.21
N VAL A 10 8.70 -5.62 -17.18
CA VAL A 10 9.07 -5.23 -15.81
C VAL A 10 10.36 -5.90 -15.36
N ALA A 11 11.23 -5.17 -14.66
CA ALA A 11 12.38 -5.71 -13.97
C ALA A 11 12.13 -5.71 -12.46
N MET A 12 12.49 -6.81 -11.78
CA MET A 12 12.23 -7.01 -10.37
C MET A 12 13.52 -6.91 -9.56
N ILE A 13 13.57 -6.00 -8.58
CA ILE A 13 14.63 -5.92 -7.58
C ILE A 13 14.08 -6.43 -6.24
N GLY A 14 14.58 -7.56 -5.80
CA GLY A 14 14.15 -8.26 -4.59
C GLY A 14 13.33 -9.52 -4.88
N ALA A 15 13.87 -10.66 -4.48
CA ALA A 15 13.24 -11.98 -4.49
C ALA A 15 12.83 -12.43 -3.07
N GLY A 16 12.49 -11.45 -2.20
CA GLY A 16 12.11 -11.68 -0.81
C GLY A 16 10.68 -12.23 -0.63
N VAL A 17 10.27 -12.34 0.63
CA VAL A 17 8.98 -12.91 1.03
C VAL A 17 7.79 -12.18 0.38
N MET A 18 7.75 -10.83 0.45
CA MET A 18 6.62 -10.07 -0.10
C MET A 18 6.58 -10.17 -1.63
N SER A 19 7.73 -10.07 -2.30
CA SER A 19 7.81 -10.24 -3.75
C SER A 19 7.21 -11.57 -4.19
N ASN A 20 7.65 -12.67 -3.57
CA ASN A 20 7.19 -14.03 -3.91
C ASN A 20 5.75 -14.33 -3.47
N ARG A 21 5.31 -13.73 -2.36
CA ARG A 21 3.95 -13.96 -1.86
C ARG A 21 2.88 -13.27 -2.69
N VAL A 22 3.16 -12.08 -3.25
CA VAL A 22 2.10 -11.25 -3.82
C VAL A 22 2.45 -10.61 -5.18
N HIS A 23 3.68 -10.12 -5.40
CA HIS A 23 4.00 -9.39 -6.63
C HIS A 23 4.30 -10.32 -7.82
N TYR A 24 5.19 -11.29 -7.64
CA TYR A 24 5.47 -12.27 -8.71
C TYR A 24 4.22 -13.02 -9.16
N PRO A 25 3.38 -13.61 -8.28
CA PRO A 25 2.18 -14.29 -8.74
C PRO A 25 1.17 -13.37 -9.42
N SER A 26 1.02 -12.12 -8.96
CA SER A 26 0.16 -11.13 -9.62
C SER A 26 0.65 -10.80 -11.03
N LEU A 27 1.94 -10.47 -11.18
CA LEU A 27 2.52 -10.11 -12.48
C LEU A 27 2.53 -11.29 -13.48
N ALA A 28 2.80 -12.50 -12.98
CA ALA A 28 2.80 -13.71 -13.79
C ALA A 28 1.40 -14.11 -14.28
N SER A 29 0.32 -13.66 -13.63
CA SER A 29 -1.05 -13.89 -14.07
C SER A 29 -1.50 -12.96 -15.21
N PHE A 30 -0.75 -11.90 -15.52
CA PHE A 30 -1.12 -10.92 -16.53
C PHE A 30 -0.54 -11.30 -17.90
N GLU A 31 -1.40 -11.58 -18.87
CA GLU A 31 -1.00 -11.96 -20.23
C GLU A 31 -0.22 -10.86 -20.96
N ASP A 32 -0.41 -9.60 -20.57
CA ASP A 32 0.15 -8.39 -21.15
C ASP A 32 1.37 -7.85 -20.39
N VAL A 33 1.97 -8.67 -19.51
CA VAL A 33 3.19 -8.36 -18.76
C VAL A 33 4.26 -9.41 -19.01
N GLU A 34 5.51 -8.98 -19.03
CA GLU A 34 6.71 -9.83 -19.04
C GLU A 34 7.57 -9.48 -17.83
N ILE A 35 7.88 -10.47 -16.99
CA ILE A 35 8.93 -10.33 -15.97
C ILE A 35 10.27 -10.56 -16.70
N ALA A 36 10.85 -9.47 -17.21
CA ALA A 36 12.00 -9.52 -18.12
C ALA A 36 13.31 -9.87 -17.41
N ALA A 37 13.45 -9.54 -16.13
CA ALA A 37 14.65 -9.84 -15.34
C ALA A 37 14.36 -9.79 -13.84
N ILE A 38 15.21 -10.50 -13.08
CA ILE A 38 15.19 -10.49 -11.60
C ILE A 38 16.60 -10.18 -11.08
N CYS A 39 16.67 -9.33 -10.05
CA CYS A 39 17.87 -9.02 -9.30
C CYS A 39 17.66 -9.28 -7.80
N ASP A 40 18.56 -10.02 -7.18
CA ASP A 40 18.68 -10.15 -5.72
C ASP A 40 20.15 -10.40 -5.35
N ILE A 41 20.61 -9.88 -4.23
CA ILE A 41 21.98 -10.12 -3.73
C ILE A 41 22.15 -11.54 -3.16
N ASP A 42 21.04 -12.20 -2.77
CA ASP A 42 21.03 -13.59 -2.34
C ASP A 42 20.87 -14.51 -3.57
N THR A 43 21.95 -15.19 -3.92
CA THR A 43 22.01 -16.03 -5.11
C THR A 43 21.03 -17.20 -5.10
N GLU A 44 20.71 -17.74 -3.92
CA GLU A 44 19.77 -18.86 -3.81
C GLU A 44 18.33 -18.39 -3.94
N ARG A 45 17.94 -17.28 -3.31
CA ARG A 45 16.62 -16.66 -3.51
C ARG A 45 16.42 -16.28 -4.97
N LEU A 46 17.44 -15.66 -5.57
CA LEU A 46 17.42 -15.31 -7.00
C LEU A 46 17.19 -16.54 -7.87
N ARG A 47 17.96 -17.61 -7.65
CA ARG A 47 17.85 -18.85 -8.42
C ARG A 47 16.45 -19.48 -8.27
N VAL A 48 15.97 -19.65 -7.03
CA VAL A 48 14.68 -20.31 -6.76
C VAL A 48 13.53 -19.52 -7.39
N THR A 49 13.52 -18.19 -7.20
CA THR A 49 12.46 -17.34 -7.75
C THR A 49 12.50 -17.31 -9.27
N ALA A 50 13.68 -17.17 -9.86
CA ALA A 50 13.83 -17.13 -11.31
C ALA A 50 13.45 -18.46 -11.98
N ASP A 51 13.78 -19.61 -11.36
CA ASP A 51 13.36 -20.94 -11.82
C ASP A 51 11.82 -21.09 -11.73
N GLN A 52 11.21 -20.64 -10.63
CA GLN A 52 9.76 -20.72 -10.42
C GLN A 52 8.96 -19.95 -11.48
N TYR A 53 9.43 -18.77 -11.90
CA TYR A 53 8.74 -17.91 -12.86
C TYR A 53 9.33 -17.99 -14.28
N ALA A 54 10.23 -18.95 -14.54
CA ALA A 54 10.89 -19.17 -15.82
C ALA A 54 11.60 -17.91 -16.37
N VAL A 55 12.21 -17.10 -15.48
CA VAL A 55 12.94 -15.90 -15.86
C VAL A 55 14.42 -16.26 -16.08
N GLU A 56 14.89 -16.05 -17.32
CA GLU A 56 16.26 -16.39 -17.71
C GLU A 56 17.30 -15.35 -17.25
N LYS A 57 16.91 -14.06 -17.29
CA LYS A 57 17.80 -12.94 -17.00
C LYS A 57 17.89 -12.71 -15.50
N ARG A 58 19.06 -12.98 -14.92
CA ARG A 58 19.33 -12.98 -13.47
C ARG A 58 20.53 -12.12 -13.16
N TYR A 59 20.39 -11.22 -12.19
CA TYR A 59 21.42 -10.24 -11.86
C TYR A 59 21.68 -10.19 -10.37
N LEU A 60 22.93 -9.90 -9.99
CA LEU A 60 23.32 -9.59 -8.62
C LEU A 60 23.46 -8.07 -8.38
N ASP A 61 23.52 -7.30 -9.46
CA ASP A 61 23.58 -5.85 -9.46
C ASP A 61 22.41 -5.27 -10.26
N TYR A 62 21.62 -4.42 -9.58
CA TYR A 62 20.41 -3.86 -10.15
C TYR A 62 20.68 -2.79 -11.22
N ARG A 63 21.83 -2.09 -11.15
CA ARG A 63 22.19 -1.08 -12.13
C ARG A 63 22.47 -1.72 -13.47
N THR A 64 23.32 -2.75 -13.46
CA THR A 64 23.61 -3.57 -14.65
C THR A 64 22.32 -4.15 -15.23
N MET A 65 21.42 -4.65 -14.38
CA MET A 65 20.13 -5.18 -14.83
C MET A 65 19.31 -4.12 -15.56
N VAL A 66 19.13 -2.94 -14.96
CA VAL A 66 18.30 -1.88 -15.56
C VAL A 66 18.92 -1.36 -16.86
N GLU A 67 20.25 -1.19 -16.91
CA GLU A 67 20.95 -0.73 -18.10
C GLU A 67 20.86 -1.73 -19.29
N GLU A 68 21.01 -3.04 -19.01
CA GLU A 68 20.98 -4.06 -20.07
C GLU A 68 19.56 -4.40 -20.52
N ILE A 69 18.59 -4.41 -19.60
CA ILE A 69 17.20 -4.80 -19.89
C ILE A 69 16.40 -3.65 -20.47
N ALA A 70 16.67 -2.41 -20.04
CA ALA A 70 15.90 -1.22 -20.36
C ALA A 70 14.39 -1.48 -20.20
N PRO A 71 13.90 -1.78 -18.97
CA PRO A 71 12.52 -2.15 -18.74
C PRO A 71 11.57 -0.95 -18.85
N ASP A 72 10.28 -1.19 -19.07
CA ASP A 72 9.25 -0.16 -19.02
C ASP A 72 8.98 0.32 -17.58
N ALA A 73 9.22 -0.55 -16.57
CA ALA A 73 9.13 -0.22 -15.17
C ALA A 73 9.98 -1.15 -14.30
N VAL A 74 10.36 -0.65 -13.13
CA VAL A 74 11.08 -1.39 -12.08
C VAL A 74 10.15 -1.60 -10.88
N TYR A 75 10.08 -2.83 -10.38
CA TYR A 75 9.52 -3.18 -9.09
C TYR A 75 10.68 -3.35 -8.10
N ALA A 76 10.84 -2.42 -7.18
CA ALA A 76 11.92 -2.46 -6.19
C ALA A 76 11.35 -2.72 -4.80
N ILE A 77 11.32 -4.00 -4.42
CA ILE A 77 10.59 -4.53 -3.28
C ILE A 77 11.56 -4.97 -2.18
N GLY A 78 11.61 -4.21 -1.11
CA GLY A 78 12.46 -4.51 0.05
C GLY A 78 12.27 -3.54 1.20
N GLN A 79 13.06 -3.72 2.25
CA GLN A 79 12.99 -2.89 3.45
C GLN A 79 13.37 -1.44 3.14
N PRO A 80 12.60 -0.44 3.59
CA PRO A 80 12.77 0.96 3.18
C PRO A 80 14.13 1.55 3.56
N HIS A 81 14.74 1.12 4.68
CA HIS A 81 16.06 1.59 5.10
C HIS A 81 17.22 1.05 4.24
N ILE A 82 16.99 -0.06 3.51
CA ILE A 82 17.96 -0.64 2.57
C ILE A 82 17.68 -0.15 1.15
N PHE A 83 16.41 -0.02 0.79
CA PHE A 83 15.98 0.24 -0.58
C PHE A 83 15.89 1.73 -0.95
N TYR A 84 16.00 2.63 0.01
CA TYR A 84 15.90 4.07 -0.26
C TYR A 84 16.90 4.55 -1.34
N ASP A 85 18.15 4.13 -1.26
CA ASP A 85 19.16 4.49 -2.26
C ASP A 85 18.89 3.85 -3.63
N ILE A 86 18.34 2.64 -3.65
CA ILE A 86 17.92 1.96 -4.88
C ILE A 86 16.76 2.72 -5.54
N TRP A 87 15.74 3.09 -4.77
CA TRP A 87 14.60 3.86 -5.26
C TRP A 87 15.04 5.24 -5.79
N THR A 88 15.92 5.91 -5.06
CA THR A 88 16.49 7.20 -5.46
C THR A 88 17.21 7.07 -6.80
N TRP A 89 18.11 6.09 -6.92
CA TRP A 89 18.84 5.85 -8.15
C TRP A 89 17.90 5.52 -9.34
N CYS A 90 16.92 4.65 -9.15
CA CYS A 90 15.94 4.33 -10.19
C CYS A 90 15.23 5.59 -10.71
N LEU A 91 14.77 6.46 -9.80
CA LEU A 91 14.11 7.71 -10.18
C LEU A 91 15.06 8.68 -10.91
N GLU A 92 16.31 8.79 -10.48
CA GLU A 92 17.33 9.60 -11.15
C GLU A 92 17.63 9.10 -12.57
N GLN A 93 17.47 7.79 -12.83
CA GLN A 93 17.56 7.21 -14.17
C GLN A 93 16.25 7.32 -14.97
N GLY A 94 15.22 7.99 -14.44
CA GLY A 94 13.93 8.14 -15.11
C GLY A 94 13.08 6.86 -15.18
N GLN A 95 13.34 5.89 -14.29
CA GLN A 95 12.57 4.64 -14.27
C GLN A 95 11.19 4.84 -13.66
N ASN A 96 10.15 4.31 -14.30
CA ASN A 96 8.85 4.11 -13.66
C ASN A 96 9.01 3.10 -12.53
N LEU A 97 8.44 3.37 -11.34
CA LEU A 97 8.84 2.67 -10.13
C LEU A 97 7.65 2.25 -9.25
N TYR A 98 7.57 0.96 -8.98
CA TYR A 98 6.66 0.39 -7.97
C TYR A 98 7.44 -0.01 -6.72
N ILE A 99 6.98 0.42 -5.54
CA ILE A 99 7.61 0.09 -4.26
C ILE A 99 6.60 -0.43 -3.24
N GLU A 100 7.10 -1.17 -2.24
CA GLU A 100 6.34 -1.50 -1.03
C GLU A 100 6.26 -0.31 -0.06
N LYS A 101 5.24 -0.34 0.78
CA LYS A 101 5.12 0.61 1.88
C LYS A 101 6.16 0.28 2.99
N PRO A 102 6.56 1.25 3.83
CA PRO A 102 6.30 2.67 3.71
C PRO A 102 7.20 3.32 2.67
N MET A 103 6.82 4.49 2.19
CA MET A 103 7.61 5.29 1.25
C MET A 103 8.80 5.96 1.97
N GLY A 104 9.80 5.15 2.36
CA GLY A 104 10.91 5.58 3.20
C GLY A 104 10.58 5.53 4.70
N ILE A 105 11.57 5.82 5.55
CA ILE A 105 11.44 5.76 7.02
C ILE A 105 11.22 7.13 7.67
N THR A 106 11.22 8.19 6.88
CA THR A 106 10.96 9.57 7.34
C THR A 106 10.15 10.33 6.30
N LEU A 107 9.48 11.39 6.72
CA LEU A 107 8.81 12.31 5.80
C LEU A 107 9.80 12.96 4.80
N HIS A 108 11.05 13.20 5.22
CA HIS A 108 12.09 13.72 4.32
C HIS A 108 12.36 12.74 3.18
N HIS A 109 12.49 11.43 3.46
CA HIS A 109 12.65 10.40 2.42
C HIS A 109 11.46 10.40 1.45
N ALA A 110 10.24 10.44 1.98
CA ALA A 110 9.03 10.45 1.16
C ALA A 110 8.98 11.68 0.22
N ARG A 111 9.25 12.87 0.75
CA ARG A 111 9.27 14.11 -0.04
C ARG A 111 10.38 14.11 -1.10
N SER A 112 11.57 13.59 -0.76
CA SER A 112 12.68 13.47 -1.72
C SER A 112 12.33 12.55 -2.88
N LEU A 113 11.73 11.37 -2.60
CA LEU A 113 11.32 10.43 -3.63
C LEU A 113 10.20 11.02 -4.51
N ALA A 114 9.21 11.69 -3.92
CA ALA A 114 8.14 12.33 -4.67
C ALA A 114 8.67 13.45 -5.59
N HIS A 115 9.59 14.28 -5.08
CA HIS A 115 10.25 15.33 -5.87
C HIS A 115 11.04 14.76 -7.05
N LEU A 116 11.80 13.68 -6.84
CA LEU A 116 12.55 13.01 -7.91
C LEU A 116 11.61 12.42 -8.96
N ALA A 117 10.53 11.76 -8.54
CA ALA A 117 9.53 11.21 -9.44
C ALA A 117 8.90 12.29 -10.33
N GLU A 118 8.51 13.43 -9.73
CA GLU A 118 7.97 14.58 -10.45
C GLU A 118 9.01 15.18 -11.41
N LYS A 119 10.22 15.44 -10.91
CA LYS A 119 11.33 16.04 -11.68
C LYS A 119 11.68 15.23 -12.94
N HIS A 120 11.66 13.89 -12.84
CA HIS A 120 12.03 13.01 -13.95
C HIS A 120 10.83 12.48 -14.72
N GLY A 121 9.59 12.87 -14.35
CA GLY A 121 8.36 12.44 -15.03
C GLY A 121 8.06 10.95 -14.89
N CYS A 122 8.49 10.32 -13.79
CA CYS A 122 8.31 8.89 -13.54
C CYS A 122 6.88 8.58 -13.11
N ILE A 123 6.27 7.55 -13.69
CA ILE A 123 5.04 6.95 -13.17
C ILE A 123 5.42 6.08 -11.98
N THR A 124 4.84 6.38 -10.81
CA THR A 124 5.24 5.71 -9.57
C THR A 124 4.03 5.18 -8.82
N GLN A 125 4.23 4.13 -7.99
CA GLN A 125 3.19 3.61 -7.11
C GLN A 125 3.77 3.07 -5.82
N VAL A 126 3.11 3.39 -4.69
CA VAL A 126 3.31 2.72 -3.40
C VAL A 126 2.26 1.64 -3.23
N SER A 127 2.66 0.47 -2.75
CA SER A 127 1.79 -0.70 -2.50
C SER A 127 0.85 -0.49 -1.30
N PHE A 128 -0.06 0.49 -1.40
CA PHE A 128 -1.19 0.65 -0.47
C PHE A 128 -2.37 -0.19 -0.96
N GLN A 129 -2.19 -1.51 -0.94
CA GLN A 129 -3.12 -2.47 -1.54
C GLN A 129 -4.49 -2.52 -0.88
N ARG A 130 -4.63 -2.04 0.37
CA ARG A 130 -5.90 -2.15 1.10
C ARG A 130 -7.03 -1.36 0.46
N ARG A 131 -6.72 -0.24 -0.18
CA ARG A 131 -7.71 0.51 -0.99
C ARG A 131 -8.14 -0.24 -2.27
N SER A 132 -7.39 -1.27 -2.67
CA SER A 132 -7.65 -2.08 -3.86
C SER A 132 -8.20 -3.49 -3.54
N THR A 133 -8.50 -3.77 -2.25
CA THR A 133 -9.19 -5.01 -1.85
C THR A 133 -10.56 -5.08 -2.52
N PRO A 134 -10.87 -6.12 -3.32
CA PRO A 134 -12.10 -6.18 -4.11
C PRO A 134 -13.38 -5.97 -3.29
N LEU A 135 -13.47 -6.58 -2.11
CA LEU A 135 -14.61 -6.39 -1.19
C LEU A 135 -14.77 -4.92 -0.78
N VAL A 136 -13.71 -4.30 -0.26
CA VAL A 136 -13.76 -2.92 0.25
C VAL A 136 -14.03 -1.93 -0.89
N SER A 137 -13.41 -2.14 -2.05
CA SER A 137 -13.66 -1.32 -3.25
C SER A 137 -15.11 -1.40 -3.71
N LYS A 138 -15.71 -2.61 -3.70
CA LYS A 138 -17.14 -2.80 -4.03
C LYS A 138 -18.05 -2.05 -3.06
N LEU A 139 -17.81 -2.17 -1.76
CA LEU A 139 -18.63 -1.53 -0.73
C LEU A 139 -18.46 0.01 -0.76
N HIS A 140 -17.24 0.50 -0.94
CA HIS A 140 -16.96 1.93 -1.11
C HIS A 140 -17.68 2.51 -2.33
N ALA A 141 -17.61 1.83 -3.48
CA ALA A 141 -18.33 2.24 -4.67
C ALA A 141 -19.85 2.31 -4.45
N ALA A 142 -20.43 1.35 -3.71
CA ALA A 142 -21.85 1.36 -3.36
C ALA A 142 -22.21 2.56 -2.46
N CYS A 143 -21.38 2.89 -1.46
CA CYS A 143 -21.57 4.07 -0.62
C CYS A 143 -21.51 5.36 -1.44
N LEU A 144 -20.54 5.50 -2.35
CA LEU A 144 -20.39 6.68 -3.20
C LEU A 144 -21.56 6.92 -4.17
N GLN A 145 -22.32 5.87 -4.53
CA GLN A 145 -23.55 6.03 -5.34
C GLN A 145 -24.66 6.81 -4.59
N ARG A 146 -24.60 6.86 -3.25
CA ARG A 146 -25.58 7.58 -2.41
C ARG A 146 -25.09 9.00 -2.04
N GLY A 147 -23.81 9.26 -2.20
CA GLY A 147 -23.20 10.56 -1.90
C GLY A 147 -21.76 10.41 -1.36
N PRO A 148 -21.13 11.53 -1.00
CA PRO A 148 -19.80 11.50 -0.44
C PRO A 148 -19.80 10.80 0.92
N ILE A 149 -18.65 10.19 1.27
CA ILE A 149 -18.45 9.64 2.60
C ILE A 149 -18.45 10.79 3.62
N VAL A 150 -19.29 10.65 4.64
CA VAL A 150 -19.44 11.63 5.73
C VAL A 150 -18.43 11.35 6.85
N HIS A 151 -18.31 10.05 7.20
CA HIS A 151 -17.26 9.61 8.13
C HIS A 151 -16.85 8.17 7.82
N ALA A 152 -15.62 7.83 8.23
CA ALA A 152 -15.08 6.49 8.12
C ALA A 152 -14.29 6.11 9.38
N VAL A 153 -14.24 4.81 9.67
CA VAL A 153 -13.43 4.24 10.75
C VAL A 153 -12.48 3.21 10.15
N CYS A 154 -11.24 3.15 10.63
CA CYS A 154 -10.29 2.10 10.30
C CYS A 154 -9.65 1.58 11.59
N ARG A 155 -9.75 0.28 11.85
CA ARG A 155 -9.14 -0.38 12.99
C ARG A 155 -8.11 -1.39 12.53
N PHE A 156 -6.90 -1.25 13.04
CA PHE A 156 -5.82 -2.21 12.77
C PHE A 156 -5.24 -2.71 14.09
N TYR A 157 -5.52 -3.95 14.42
CA TYR A 157 -5.08 -4.57 15.66
C TYR A 157 -4.15 -5.75 15.37
N LYS A 158 -3.13 -5.90 16.21
CA LYS A 158 -2.22 -7.05 16.27
C LYS A 158 -1.91 -7.37 17.73
N CYS A 159 -1.37 -8.56 17.97
CA CYS A 159 -0.70 -8.90 19.21
C CYS A 159 0.82 -8.93 18.96
N ALA A 160 1.53 -7.91 19.44
CA ALA A 160 2.99 -7.81 19.36
C ALA A 160 3.49 -7.09 20.63
N MET A 161 3.78 -7.88 21.66
CA MET A 161 4.17 -7.40 22.99
C MET A 161 5.68 -7.50 23.24
N ASP A 162 6.47 -7.77 22.20
CA ASP A 162 7.92 -7.68 22.23
C ASP A 162 8.38 -6.30 21.75
N PRO A 163 9.59 -5.84 22.15
CA PRO A 163 10.17 -4.61 21.62
C PRO A 163 10.27 -4.65 20.09
N TYR A 164 9.91 -3.55 19.43
CA TYR A 164 9.96 -3.44 17.99
C TYR A 164 11.39 -3.18 17.52
N LEU A 165 11.91 -4.07 16.66
CA LEU A 165 13.31 -4.06 16.20
C LEU A 165 13.47 -3.80 14.70
N GLU A 166 12.38 -3.41 14.02
CA GLU A 166 12.37 -3.12 12.58
C GLU A 166 12.93 -1.71 12.28
N ALA A 167 12.73 -1.23 11.05
CA ALA A 167 13.42 -0.05 10.52
C ALA A 167 13.16 1.25 11.30
N ARG A 168 11.98 1.43 11.90
CA ARG A 168 11.66 2.65 12.66
C ARG A 168 10.66 2.41 13.79
N ASP A 169 9.37 2.27 13.49
CA ASP A 169 8.27 2.15 14.46
C ASP A 169 7.02 1.53 13.82
N HIS A 170 6.07 1.11 14.65
CA HIS A 170 4.81 0.51 14.20
C HIS A 170 3.96 1.43 13.32
N MET A 171 4.03 2.76 13.50
CA MET A 171 3.30 3.70 12.67
C MET A 171 3.79 3.62 11.22
N MET A 172 5.12 3.71 11.03
CA MET A 172 5.71 3.71 9.69
C MET A 172 5.66 2.33 9.04
N ASP A 173 5.79 1.26 9.81
CA ASP A 173 5.70 -0.08 9.22
C ASP A 173 4.27 -0.43 8.79
N ASP A 174 3.31 -0.29 9.68
CA ASP A 174 1.95 -0.78 9.48
C ASP A 174 0.85 0.30 9.60
N GLY A 175 1.02 1.26 10.51
CA GLY A 175 0.01 2.29 10.79
C GLY A 175 -0.37 3.13 9.59
N VAL A 176 0.57 3.34 8.68
CA VAL A 176 0.36 4.04 7.39
C VAL A 176 -0.74 3.41 6.55
N HIS A 177 -1.01 2.11 6.66
CA HIS A 177 -2.12 1.47 5.97
C HIS A 177 -3.49 2.03 6.39
N ALA A 178 -3.71 2.25 7.70
CA ALA A 178 -4.98 2.78 8.19
C ALA A 178 -5.17 4.24 7.76
N ILE A 179 -4.11 5.04 7.81
CA ILE A 179 -4.13 6.43 7.35
C ILE A 179 -4.46 6.50 5.85
N ASP A 180 -3.75 5.72 5.04
CA ASP A 180 -3.96 5.66 3.60
C ASP A 180 -5.38 5.23 3.24
N THR A 181 -5.89 4.20 3.92
CA THR A 181 -7.25 3.70 3.71
C THR A 181 -8.30 4.75 4.07
N LEU A 182 -8.13 5.47 5.19
CA LEU A 182 -9.05 6.56 5.57
C LEU A 182 -9.01 7.72 4.57
N ARG A 183 -7.82 8.15 4.13
CA ARG A 183 -7.68 9.19 3.10
C ARG A 183 -8.40 8.79 1.81
N TRP A 184 -8.24 7.55 1.39
CA TRP A 184 -8.92 7.04 0.19
C TRP A 184 -10.43 6.95 0.37
N MET A 185 -10.94 6.46 1.51
CA MET A 185 -12.38 6.36 1.77
C MET A 185 -13.04 7.73 1.84
N CYS A 186 -12.45 8.67 2.57
CA CYS A 186 -13.01 10.01 2.76
C CYS A 186 -12.86 10.92 1.55
N GLY A 187 -11.84 10.71 0.70
CA GLY A 187 -11.70 11.37 -0.61
C GLY A 187 -11.37 12.86 -0.56
N GLY A 188 -10.81 13.35 0.54
CA GLY A 188 -10.38 14.74 0.72
C GLY A 188 -8.95 14.84 1.25
N GLU A 189 -8.47 16.07 1.42
CA GLU A 189 -7.19 16.34 2.06
C GLU A 189 -7.36 16.47 3.58
N VAL A 190 -6.45 15.88 4.36
CA VAL A 190 -6.47 16.01 5.82
C VAL A 190 -6.04 17.41 6.21
N VAL A 191 -6.91 18.15 6.88
CA VAL A 191 -6.67 19.54 7.34
C VAL A 191 -6.41 19.64 8.83
N ASN A 192 -6.84 18.64 9.62
CA ASN A 192 -6.60 18.62 11.06
C ASN A 192 -6.43 17.18 11.58
N VAL A 193 -5.61 17.02 12.62
CA VAL A 193 -5.31 15.73 13.26
C VAL A 193 -5.34 15.88 14.76
N HIS A 194 -6.19 15.11 15.43
CA HIS A 194 -6.22 14.99 16.89
C HIS A 194 -5.82 13.57 17.27
N SER A 195 -4.71 13.38 17.99
CA SER A 195 -4.20 12.05 18.29
C SER A 195 -3.92 11.78 19.76
N VAL A 196 -4.06 10.51 20.13
CA VAL A 196 -3.59 9.93 21.38
C VAL A 196 -2.71 8.73 21.03
N VAL A 197 -1.50 8.71 21.58
CA VAL A 197 -0.56 7.59 21.43
C VAL A 197 -0.15 7.07 22.80
N LYS A 198 0.24 5.78 22.88
CA LYS A 198 0.66 5.16 24.15
C LYS A 198 1.76 4.14 23.91
N ARG A 199 2.58 3.94 24.95
CA ARG A 199 3.45 2.79 25.15
C ARG A 199 2.78 1.85 26.14
N VAL A 200 2.45 0.64 25.74
CA VAL A 200 1.71 -0.31 26.59
C VAL A 200 2.51 -1.59 26.72
N GLY A 201 3.16 -1.80 27.88
CA GLY A 201 3.91 -3.01 28.19
C GLY A 201 5.26 -3.18 27.46
N VAL A 202 5.61 -2.26 26.55
CA VAL A 202 6.88 -2.24 25.79
C VAL A 202 7.41 -0.82 25.71
N PRO A 203 8.72 -0.61 25.41
CA PRO A 203 9.30 0.74 25.31
C PRO A 203 8.81 1.52 24.09
N ASP A 204 8.26 0.83 23.07
CA ASP A 204 7.86 1.42 21.82
C ASP A 204 6.43 1.96 21.86
N ILE A 205 6.12 2.97 21.02
CA ILE A 205 4.75 3.40 20.82
C ILE A 205 4.02 2.29 20.03
N ASN A 206 3.03 1.67 20.68
CA ASN A 206 2.32 0.50 20.14
C ASN A 206 0.79 0.63 20.18
N PHE A 207 0.30 1.84 20.50
CA PHE A 207 -1.10 2.21 20.41
C PHE A 207 -1.22 3.62 19.82
N PHE A 208 -2.09 3.77 18.82
CA PHE A 208 -2.38 5.02 18.14
C PHE A 208 -3.89 5.15 17.95
N SER A 209 -4.47 6.27 18.33
CA SER A 209 -5.83 6.67 17.99
C SER A 209 -5.79 8.09 17.45
N ALA A 210 -6.42 8.34 16.30
CA ALA A 210 -6.45 9.66 15.70
C ALA A 210 -7.80 9.94 15.05
N LEU A 211 -8.32 11.16 15.27
CA LEU A 211 -9.40 11.75 14.50
C LEU A 211 -8.77 12.63 13.41
N LEU A 212 -9.13 12.39 12.17
CA LEU A 212 -8.72 13.13 10.99
C LEU A 212 -9.92 13.95 10.49
N GLU A 213 -9.73 15.25 10.27
CA GLU A 213 -10.71 16.11 9.63
C GLU A 213 -10.26 16.41 8.19
N PHE A 214 -11.19 16.34 7.26
CA PHE A 214 -10.92 16.50 5.83
C PHE A 214 -11.50 17.82 5.31
N ASP A 215 -10.89 18.41 4.28
CA ASP A 215 -11.32 19.68 3.67
C ASP A 215 -12.70 19.61 3.03
N ASN A 216 -13.18 18.43 2.67
CA ASN A 216 -14.53 18.19 2.14
C ASN A 216 -15.59 18.01 3.26
N GLY A 217 -15.21 18.16 4.54
CA GLY A 217 -16.07 18.01 5.71
C GLY A 217 -16.22 16.59 6.23
N ALA A 218 -15.61 15.59 5.59
CA ALA A 218 -15.59 14.23 6.11
C ALA A 218 -14.71 14.12 7.38
N THR A 219 -14.95 13.07 8.17
CA THR A 219 -14.11 12.73 9.33
C THR A 219 -13.66 11.28 9.27
N GLY A 220 -12.42 11.01 9.66
CA GLY A 220 -11.85 9.66 9.73
C GLY A 220 -11.36 9.33 11.14
N LEU A 221 -11.76 8.20 11.69
CA LEU A 221 -11.28 7.70 12.98
C LEU A 221 -10.35 6.50 12.77
N MET A 222 -9.11 6.65 13.21
CA MET A 222 -8.13 5.57 13.22
C MET A 222 -7.93 5.02 14.62
N ILE A 223 -7.91 3.69 14.77
CA ILE A 223 -7.46 3.03 16.00
C ILE A 223 -6.52 1.89 15.62
N ASN A 224 -5.23 2.06 15.90
CA ASN A 224 -4.22 1.04 15.68
C ASN A 224 -3.65 0.56 17.01
N SER A 225 -3.59 -0.74 17.22
CA SER A 225 -3.12 -1.31 18.49
C SER A 225 -2.37 -2.61 18.27
N TRP A 226 -1.13 -2.67 18.75
CA TRP A 226 -0.33 -3.90 18.80
C TRP A 226 -0.45 -4.62 20.14
N THR A 227 -1.35 -4.15 21.03
CA THR A 227 -1.64 -4.74 22.35
C THR A 227 -2.92 -5.57 22.37
N SER A 228 -3.52 -5.81 21.21
CA SER A 228 -4.78 -6.54 21.08
C SER A 228 -4.57 -8.06 21.18
N GLY A 229 -5.58 -8.77 21.64
CA GLY A 229 -5.60 -10.23 21.68
C GLY A 229 -5.82 -10.91 20.33
N ARG A 230 -6.03 -10.16 19.25
CA ARG A 230 -6.25 -10.69 17.89
C ARG A 230 -5.69 -9.77 16.82
N ARG A 231 -5.43 -10.33 15.63
CA ARG A 231 -5.17 -9.56 14.42
C ARG A 231 -6.48 -9.27 13.69
N ILE A 232 -6.72 -8.01 13.36
CA ILE A 232 -7.82 -7.57 12.50
C ILE A 232 -7.39 -6.32 11.72
N PHE A 233 -7.92 -6.18 10.52
CA PHE A 233 -7.94 -4.92 9.78
C PHE A 233 -9.35 -4.75 9.24
N ASP A 234 -10.11 -3.86 9.86
CA ASP A 234 -11.47 -3.59 9.46
C ASP A 234 -11.71 -2.11 9.16
N VAL A 235 -12.73 -1.86 8.37
CA VAL A 235 -13.16 -0.52 7.99
C VAL A 235 -14.67 -0.40 8.14
N GLU A 236 -15.09 0.82 8.42
CA GLU A 236 -16.49 1.24 8.44
C GLU A 236 -16.59 2.55 7.67
N MET A 237 -17.60 2.71 6.82
CA MET A 237 -17.79 3.92 6.02
C MET A 237 -19.27 4.25 5.90
N HIS A 238 -19.60 5.53 6.00
CA HIS A 238 -20.96 6.06 6.01
C HIS A 238 -21.13 7.16 4.97
N ALA A 239 -22.18 7.03 4.16
CA ALA A 239 -22.71 8.05 3.28
C ALA A 239 -24.21 8.23 3.52
N PRO A 240 -24.91 9.21 2.94
CA PRO A 240 -26.31 9.44 3.23
C PRO A 240 -27.23 8.22 2.99
N GLY A 241 -27.81 7.66 4.06
CA GLY A 241 -28.70 6.51 4.02
C GLY A 241 -28.05 5.16 3.70
N ILE A 242 -26.73 5.06 3.81
CA ILE A 242 -25.98 3.83 3.56
C ILE A 242 -24.75 3.76 4.44
N CYS A 243 -24.43 2.58 4.94
CA CYS A 243 -23.13 2.32 5.55
C CYS A 243 -22.61 0.93 5.16
N ALA A 244 -21.31 0.75 5.24
CA ALA A 244 -20.65 -0.51 5.01
C ALA A 244 -19.63 -0.78 6.11
N GLU A 245 -19.57 -2.03 6.56
CA GLU A 245 -18.54 -2.54 7.46
C GLU A 245 -17.82 -3.70 6.78
N ALA A 246 -16.51 -3.77 6.87
CA ALA A 246 -15.76 -4.88 6.26
C ALA A 246 -14.48 -5.21 7.02
N GLU A 247 -14.25 -6.50 7.26
CA GLU A 247 -12.94 -7.05 7.57
C GLU A 247 -12.26 -7.48 6.26
N HIS A 248 -11.08 -6.95 5.96
CA HIS A 248 -10.42 -7.12 4.67
C HIS A 248 -10.20 -8.57 4.24
N GLU A 249 -9.93 -9.46 5.19
CA GLU A 249 -9.65 -10.88 4.94
C GLU A 249 -10.86 -11.78 5.26
N GLY A 250 -12.02 -11.18 5.59
CA GLY A 250 -13.24 -11.85 6.03
C GLY A 250 -14.46 -11.48 5.20
N THR A 251 -15.46 -10.92 5.87
CA THR A 251 -16.72 -10.52 5.27
C THR A 251 -16.95 -9.02 5.37
N GLY A 252 -17.86 -8.50 4.56
CA GLY A 252 -18.33 -7.13 4.67
C GLY A 252 -19.85 -7.06 4.49
N THR A 253 -20.50 -6.16 5.22
CA THR A 253 -21.96 -6.00 5.21
C THR A 253 -22.32 -4.58 4.80
N LEU A 254 -23.31 -4.45 3.94
CA LEU A 254 -23.88 -3.20 3.45
C LEU A 254 -25.29 -3.03 4.03
N TYR A 255 -25.52 -1.89 4.69
CA TYR A 255 -26.82 -1.52 5.27
C TYR A 255 -27.38 -0.29 4.55
N ILE A 256 -28.65 -0.32 4.17
CA ILE A 256 -29.30 0.72 3.38
C ILE A 256 -30.62 1.14 4.03
N ASP A 257 -30.88 2.44 4.14
CA ASP A 257 -32.14 3.07 4.53
C ASP A 257 -32.71 2.53 5.88
N GLY A 258 -31.83 2.23 6.84
CA GLY A 258 -32.21 1.74 8.17
C GLY A 258 -32.49 0.24 8.26
N ASP A 259 -32.22 -0.53 7.19
CA ASP A 259 -32.22 -1.99 7.27
C ASP A 259 -31.19 -2.49 8.28
N THR A 260 -31.62 -3.35 9.20
CA THR A 260 -30.77 -3.90 10.27
C THR A 260 -30.18 -5.27 9.94
N GLN A 261 -30.62 -5.91 8.87
CA GLN A 261 -30.10 -7.21 8.43
C GLN A 261 -28.89 -7.04 7.53
N GLY A 262 -28.93 -6.05 6.62
CA GLY A 262 -27.90 -5.78 5.64
C GLY A 262 -27.72 -6.92 4.61
N VAL A 263 -26.81 -6.67 3.68
CA VAL A 263 -26.35 -7.67 2.69
C VAL A 263 -24.89 -7.96 2.93
N THR A 264 -24.58 -9.21 3.27
CA THR A 264 -23.20 -9.65 3.57
C THR A 264 -22.54 -10.28 2.33
N TYR A 265 -21.29 -9.98 2.16
CA TYR A 265 -20.41 -10.48 1.10
C TYR A 265 -19.15 -11.11 1.70
N ASP A 266 -18.72 -12.24 1.18
CA ASP A 266 -17.42 -12.84 1.49
C ASP A 266 -16.32 -12.26 0.60
N THR A 267 -15.12 -12.02 1.16
CA THR A 267 -14.03 -11.38 0.42
C THR A 267 -13.51 -12.25 -0.73
N ARG A 268 -13.48 -13.59 -0.57
CA ARG A 268 -13.01 -14.53 -1.60
C ARG A 268 -14.02 -14.67 -2.72
N GLU A 269 -15.32 -14.73 -2.36
CA GLU A 269 -16.41 -14.76 -3.36
C GLU A 269 -16.41 -13.50 -4.22
N VAL A 270 -16.25 -12.31 -3.60
CA VAL A 270 -16.18 -11.03 -4.33
C VAL A 270 -14.92 -10.96 -5.21
N ALA A 271 -13.81 -11.49 -4.73
CA ALA A 271 -12.55 -11.55 -5.50
C ALA A 271 -12.54 -12.64 -6.58
N GLY A 272 -13.44 -13.62 -6.48
CA GLY A 272 -13.45 -14.80 -7.37
C GLY A 272 -12.23 -15.71 -7.18
N SER A 273 -11.53 -15.63 -6.03
CA SER A 273 -10.29 -16.33 -5.78
C SER A 273 -9.99 -16.52 -4.30
N ASP A 274 -9.45 -17.68 -3.96
CA ASP A 274 -8.90 -17.97 -2.62
C ASP A 274 -7.42 -17.51 -2.48
N ALA A 275 -6.81 -17.05 -3.56
CA ALA A 275 -5.41 -16.61 -3.54
C ALA A 275 -5.27 -15.27 -2.81
N PHE A 276 -4.37 -15.22 -1.81
CA PHE A 276 -4.18 -14.03 -0.99
C PHE A 276 -3.82 -12.78 -1.79
N HIS A 277 -2.98 -12.90 -2.82
CA HIS A 277 -2.61 -11.77 -3.65
C HIS A 277 -3.82 -11.17 -4.39
N THR A 278 -4.85 -11.97 -4.71
CA THR A 278 -6.07 -11.52 -5.36
C THR A 278 -7.04 -10.89 -4.35
N TYR A 279 -7.54 -11.67 -3.36
CA TYR A 279 -8.52 -11.13 -2.41
C TYR A 279 -7.93 -10.07 -1.47
N GLY A 280 -6.64 -10.08 -1.21
CA GLY A 280 -5.92 -9.07 -0.42
C GLY A 280 -5.66 -7.74 -1.15
N GLY A 281 -6.03 -7.63 -2.44
CA GLY A 281 -5.95 -6.41 -3.24
C GLY A 281 -4.61 -6.14 -3.91
N PHE A 282 -3.64 -7.05 -3.81
CA PHE A 282 -2.32 -6.85 -4.44
C PHE A 282 -2.38 -7.00 -5.96
N GLU A 283 -3.13 -7.98 -6.47
CA GLU A 283 -3.31 -8.17 -7.90
C GLU A 283 -3.96 -6.93 -8.55
N SER A 284 -5.06 -6.44 -7.96
CA SER A 284 -5.72 -5.21 -8.40
C SER A 284 -4.78 -4.01 -8.34
N LYS A 285 -3.91 -3.94 -7.30
CA LYS A 285 -2.94 -2.85 -7.13
C LYS A 285 -1.83 -2.91 -8.17
N ASN A 286 -1.31 -4.11 -8.46
CA ASN A 286 -0.35 -4.33 -9.55
C ASN A 286 -0.98 -4.01 -10.91
N ARG A 287 -2.24 -4.43 -11.14
CA ARG A 287 -2.96 -4.14 -12.39
C ARG A 287 -3.12 -2.64 -12.63
N GLU A 288 -3.50 -1.88 -11.60
CA GLU A 288 -3.60 -0.42 -11.68
C GLU A 288 -2.30 0.21 -12.20
N PHE A 289 -1.15 -0.21 -11.68
CA PHE A 289 0.14 0.31 -12.12
C PHE A 289 0.44 0.01 -13.59
N ILE A 290 0.22 -1.23 -14.01
CA ILE A 290 0.43 -1.64 -15.41
C ILE A 290 -0.51 -0.87 -16.35
N ASP A 291 -1.78 -0.69 -15.97
CA ASP A 291 -2.73 0.08 -16.78
C ASP A 291 -2.34 1.56 -16.88
N CYS A 292 -1.86 2.14 -15.77
CA CYS A 292 -1.35 3.51 -15.75
C CYS A 292 -0.09 3.68 -16.62
N LEU A 293 0.82 2.70 -16.62
CA LEU A 293 1.99 2.70 -17.52
C LEU A 293 1.56 2.73 -18.99
N LYS A 294 0.58 1.92 -19.37
CA LYS A 294 0.04 1.88 -20.75
C LYS A 294 -0.67 3.17 -21.14
N ALA A 295 -1.40 3.76 -20.20
CA ALA A 295 -2.17 4.98 -20.42
C ALA A 295 -1.33 6.27 -20.31
N GLY A 296 -0.13 6.21 -19.74
CA GLY A 296 0.69 7.38 -19.42
C GLY A 296 0.06 8.25 -18.32
N THR A 297 -0.65 7.65 -17.36
CA THR A 297 -1.33 8.34 -16.25
C THR A 297 -0.72 7.96 -14.91
N LEU A 298 -1.03 8.72 -13.85
CA LEU A 298 -0.58 8.41 -12.50
C LEU A 298 -1.58 7.49 -11.78
N PRO A 299 -1.11 6.44 -11.08
CA PRO A 299 -1.95 5.61 -10.20
C PRO A 299 -2.45 6.41 -8.98
N GLY A 300 -3.53 5.94 -8.34
CA GLY A 300 -4.14 6.60 -7.19
C GLY A 300 -3.23 6.70 -5.95
N SER A 301 -2.21 5.83 -5.82
CA SER A 301 -1.19 5.91 -4.75
C SER A 301 0.21 6.22 -5.31
N HIS A 302 0.28 7.14 -6.29
CA HIS A 302 1.57 7.63 -6.76
C HIS A 302 2.33 8.36 -5.63
N PHE A 303 3.63 8.60 -5.81
CA PHE A 303 4.47 9.14 -4.74
C PHE A 303 3.99 10.48 -4.20
N GLY A 304 3.46 11.36 -5.04
CA GLY A 304 2.86 12.63 -4.60
C GLY A 304 1.61 12.47 -3.72
N ASP A 305 0.79 11.41 -3.93
CA ASP A 305 -0.31 11.07 -3.03
C ASP A 305 0.20 10.40 -1.74
N ALA A 306 1.14 9.47 -1.85
CA ALA A 306 1.68 8.72 -0.71
C ALA A 306 2.40 9.61 0.32
N VAL A 307 3.04 10.71 -0.10
CA VAL A 307 3.63 11.71 0.80
C VAL A 307 2.61 12.21 1.82
N LYS A 308 1.37 12.46 1.41
CA LYS A 308 0.31 12.97 2.30
C LYS A 308 -0.03 11.97 3.41
N THR A 309 0.03 10.67 3.13
CA THR A 309 -0.10 9.62 4.17
C THR A 309 1.06 9.69 5.17
N MET A 310 2.28 9.89 4.70
CA MET A 310 3.47 10.04 5.54
C MET A 310 3.42 11.34 6.39
N GLU A 311 2.87 12.42 5.86
CA GLU A 311 2.66 13.69 6.60
C GLU A 311 1.71 13.52 7.78
N VAL A 312 0.61 12.82 7.61
CA VAL A 312 -0.33 12.51 8.69
C VAL A 312 0.34 11.61 9.74
N ALA A 313 1.08 10.58 9.32
CA ALA A 313 1.80 9.69 10.23
C ALA A 313 2.82 10.44 11.09
N GLU A 314 3.62 11.31 10.49
CA GLU A 314 4.60 12.14 11.22
C GLU A 314 3.92 13.17 12.14
N THR A 315 2.76 13.70 11.72
CA THR A 315 1.98 14.62 12.57
C THR A 315 1.52 13.94 13.85
N ILE A 316 1.02 12.69 13.75
CA ILE A 316 0.62 11.90 14.92
C ILE A 316 1.81 11.66 15.86
N LEU A 317 2.97 11.28 15.31
CA LEU A 317 4.19 11.04 16.08
C LEU A 317 4.76 12.32 16.71
N ALA A 318 4.72 13.44 15.98
CA ALA A 318 5.16 14.74 16.51
C ALA A 318 4.28 15.21 17.68
N GLN A 319 2.97 15.00 17.62
CA GLN A 319 2.06 15.31 18.74
C GLN A 319 2.37 14.47 19.99
N ALA A 320 2.82 13.22 19.82
CA ALA A 320 3.28 12.35 20.91
C ALA A 320 4.51 12.95 21.59
N THR A 321 5.51 13.34 20.80
CA THR A 321 6.76 13.93 21.28
C THR A 321 6.51 15.21 22.07
N LEU A 322 5.61 16.10 21.60
CA LEU A 322 5.22 17.32 22.30
C LEU A 322 4.53 17.06 23.67
N LYS A 323 3.90 15.89 23.82
CA LYS A 323 3.26 15.46 25.07
C LYS A 323 4.20 14.68 26.00
N GLY A 324 5.48 14.51 25.62
CA GLY A 324 6.48 13.78 26.41
C GLY A 324 6.28 12.27 26.43
N ILE A 325 5.64 11.71 25.41
CA ILE A 325 5.35 10.27 25.27
C ILE A 325 6.43 9.60 24.42
#